data_504a602563fafcae93e8c725b58d887d
#
_entry.id   504a602563fafcae93e8c725b58d887d
#
_cell.length_a   1.000
_cell.length_b   1.000
_cell.length_c   1.000
_cell.angle_alpha   90.00
_cell.angle_beta   90.00
_cell.angle_gamma   90.00
#
_symmetry.space_group_name_H-M   'P 1'
#
loop_
_entity.id
_entity.type
_entity.pdbx_description
1 polymer ?
#
loop_
_entity_poly.entity_id
_entity_poly.type
_entity_poly.pdbx_seq_one_letter_code
_entity_poly.pdbx_strand_id
1 'polypeptide(L)'
;MKTTASSAWSTWRTRFVKYNSLKREEYIMKYLSTRDRALRYESADAIKMGLSRDGGLLTPCEIPQIDRAFLESLVAECYQVRAAKVMALYLTDYTEQELLTFAENAYGPAKFDTAAVAPVRTVDETTYCLELWHGPTSAFKDMALQMLPQLLSAALKKTGEGKTVCILVATSGDTGKAAMEGFADVPQTKIMVFYPKDGVSKVQETQMVTQDGENVGVCAVVGNFDDAQAGVKRIFSDESIRATLAERGYFLSSANSINWGRILPQVVYYISAYCDLVRDGKLTMGDKVNFCVPTGNFGDILAAYYAKRMGLPVGKLICASNRNDVLTDFLHTGIYDRNRPFHTTMSPSMDILISSNLERLLFDLSGQNDKEVRGYMDALSKSGKYEVSDAIKAALAEQYWGGFCDEAGTTAAIAKYYKEYGYLIDTHTAVAANVMEQYRAATGDKTPTVFVSTASPYKFCDSVLSAIGETPAGDGVELMDQLHDVTGVAIPRRLAALKGKTRRFDLSCEKPGMDGVVLDFLR
;
A
#
# COMPACT_ATOMS: atom_id res chain seq x y z
N MET A 1 -19.90 -5.98 -32.09
CA MET A 1 -20.25 -5.26 -30.86
C MET A 1 -19.13 -4.28 -30.45
N LYS A 2 -18.83 -3.26 -31.28
CA LYS A 2 -17.78 -2.25 -31.02
C LYS A 2 -18.30 -0.81 -31.01
N THR A 3 -19.62 -0.59 -30.99
CA THR A 3 -20.21 0.74 -31.22
C THR A 3 -20.99 1.32 -30.04
N THR A 4 -21.12 0.63 -28.90
CA THR A 4 -21.91 1.13 -27.74
C THR A 4 -21.08 1.84 -26.67
N ALA A 5 -19.78 1.61 -26.59
CA ALA A 5 -18.91 2.30 -25.61
C ALA A 5 -18.65 3.78 -25.96
N SER A 6 -18.55 4.10 -27.26
CA SER A 6 -18.25 5.46 -27.75
C SER A 6 -19.37 6.48 -27.50
N SER A 7 -20.65 6.08 -27.54
CA SER A 7 -21.79 6.99 -27.37
C SER A 7 -22.09 7.32 -25.89
N ALA A 8 -21.89 6.38 -25.00
CA ALA A 8 -21.98 6.62 -23.54
C ALA A 8 -20.88 7.59 -23.06
N TRP A 9 -19.70 7.49 -23.66
CA TRP A 9 -18.57 8.39 -23.43
C TRP A 9 -18.84 9.86 -23.78
N SER A 10 -19.45 10.11 -24.94
CA SER A 10 -19.73 11.47 -25.40
C SER A 10 -20.78 12.18 -24.53
N THR A 11 -21.80 11.47 -24.07
CA THR A 11 -22.91 12.02 -23.28
C THR A 11 -22.48 12.31 -21.83
N TRP A 12 -21.62 11.46 -21.27
CA TRP A 12 -21.05 11.66 -19.94
C TRP A 12 -20.05 12.82 -19.93
N ARG A 13 -19.15 12.90 -20.93
CA ARG A 13 -18.21 14.01 -21.14
C ARG A 13 -18.91 15.38 -21.10
N THR A 14 -20.08 15.48 -21.69
CA THR A 14 -20.85 16.74 -21.74
C THR A 14 -21.54 17.07 -20.40
N ARG A 15 -22.01 16.08 -19.64
CA ARG A 15 -22.65 16.30 -18.33
C ARG A 15 -21.65 16.57 -17.22
N PHE A 16 -20.56 15.85 -17.16
CA PHE A 16 -19.54 15.99 -16.10
C PHE A 16 -18.70 17.25 -16.27
N VAL A 17 -18.35 17.60 -17.50
CA VAL A 17 -17.72 18.91 -17.83
C VAL A 17 -18.63 20.06 -17.40
N LYS A 18 -19.93 19.94 -17.56
CA LYS A 18 -20.91 21.01 -17.20
C LYS A 18 -21.11 21.13 -15.68
N TYR A 19 -21.06 20.03 -14.91
CA TYR A 19 -21.21 20.04 -13.45
C TYR A 19 -19.93 20.54 -12.74
N ASN A 20 -18.75 20.22 -13.25
CA ASN A 20 -17.47 20.61 -12.67
C ASN A 20 -16.87 21.88 -13.26
N SER A 21 -17.20 22.28 -14.50
CA SER A 21 -16.67 23.50 -15.10
C SER A 21 -17.13 24.78 -14.39
N LEU A 22 -18.28 24.76 -13.73
CA LEU A 22 -18.81 25.90 -12.97
C LEU A 22 -18.18 26.10 -11.57
N LYS A 23 -17.37 25.14 -11.08
CA LYS A 23 -16.70 25.22 -9.75
C LYS A 23 -15.18 24.95 -9.78
N ARG A 24 -14.62 24.53 -10.91
CA ARG A 24 -13.21 24.07 -11.00
C ARG A 24 -12.19 25.14 -11.41
N GLU A 25 -12.59 26.30 -11.86
CA GLU A 25 -11.63 27.31 -12.32
C GLU A 25 -10.82 27.99 -11.21
N GLU A 26 -11.13 27.74 -9.91
CA GLU A 26 -10.45 28.42 -8.79
C GLU A 26 -9.96 27.54 -7.63
N TYR A 27 -10.33 26.22 -7.56
CA TYR A 27 -9.95 25.42 -6.41
C TYR A 27 -8.77 24.49 -6.71
N ILE A 28 -7.62 24.81 -6.12
CA ILE A 28 -6.42 23.95 -6.15
C ILE A 28 -6.25 23.29 -4.78
N MET A 29 -6.39 21.95 -4.73
CA MET A 29 -6.10 21.16 -3.53
C MET A 29 -4.69 21.42 -3.05
N LYS A 30 -4.54 21.78 -1.78
CA LYS A 30 -3.23 21.92 -1.14
C LYS A 30 -2.96 20.73 -0.24
N TYR A 31 -1.70 20.44 -0.07
CA TYR A 31 -1.18 19.40 0.81
C TYR A 31 -0.42 20.04 1.96
N LEU A 32 -0.70 19.60 3.18
CA LEU A 32 -0.12 20.12 4.42
C LEU A 32 0.88 19.11 4.98
N SER A 33 1.88 19.61 5.71
CA SER A 33 2.66 18.76 6.59
C SER A 33 1.88 18.45 7.87
N THR A 34 1.91 17.20 8.30
CA THR A 34 1.33 16.75 9.58
C THR A 34 1.99 17.38 10.80
N ARG A 35 3.19 17.98 10.65
CA ARG A 35 3.97 18.58 11.74
C ARG A 35 4.12 20.10 11.62
N ASP A 36 3.77 20.68 10.47
CA ASP A 36 3.75 22.13 10.25
C ASP A 36 2.72 22.46 9.15
N ARG A 37 1.49 22.78 9.56
CA ARG A 37 0.40 23.10 8.63
C ARG A 37 0.58 24.41 7.85
N ALA A 38 1.58 25.22 8.19
CA ALA A 38 1.94 26.40 7.39
C ALA A 38 2.65 26.01 6.08
N LEU A 39 3.30 24.85 6.05
CA LEU A 39 3.90 24.29 4.85
C LEU A 39 2.81 23.73 3.94
N ARG A 40 2.63 24.35 2.78
CA ARG A 40 1.56 24.01 1.81
C ARG A 40 2.17 23.76 0.44
N TYR A 41 1.74 22.66 -0.18
CA TYR A 41 2.24 22.18 -1.47
C TYR A 41 1.09 21.89 -2.41
N GLU A 42 1.34 21.91 -3.70
CA GLU A 42 0.45 21.34 -4.71
C GLU A 42 0.62 19.82 -4.82
N SER A 43 -0.28 19.13 -5.51
CA SER A 43 -0.23 17.67 -5.59
C SER A 43 1.06 17.17 -6.22
N ALA A 44 1.50 17.82 -7.30
CA ALA A 44 2.74 17.45 -7.99
C ALA A 44 3.98 17.60 -7.08
N ASP A 45 4.08 18.68 -6.31
CA ASP A 45 5.17 18.86 -5.37
C ASP A 45 5.11 17.83 -4.23
N ALA A 46 3.91 17.55 -3.69
CA ALA A 46 3.73 16.58 -2.62
C ALA A 46 4.16 15.17 -3.06
N ILE A 47 3.83 14.77 -4.29
CA ILE A 47 4.23 13.47 -4.86
C ILE A 47 5.73 13.42 -5.11
N LYS A 48 6.31 14.49 -5.71
CA LYS A 48 7.74 14.60 -6.00
C LYS A 48 8.60 14.53 -4.75
N MET A 49 8.21 15.24 -3.70
CA MET A 49 8.94 15.30 -2.44
C MET A 49 8.81 14.01 -1.62
N GLY A 50 7.62 13.40 -1.61
CA GLY A 50 7.31 12.21 -0.82
C GLY A 50 7.22 12.46 0.69
N LEU A 51 8.02 13.37 1.24
CA LEU A 51 8.08 13.75 2.64
C LEU A 51 8.25 15.27 2.75
N SER A 52 7.63 15.90 3.73
CA SER A 52 7.81 17.33 3.97
C SER A 52 9.21 17.64 4.52
N ARG A 53 9.67 18.90 4.31
CA ARG A 53 11.01 19.36 4.74
C ARG A 53 11.21 19.32 6.24
N ASP A 54 10.13 19.40 7.02
CA ASP A 54 10.13 19.31 8.49
C ASP A 54 10.06 17.86 9.01
N GLY A 55 10.07 16.88 8.10
CA GLY A 55 9.94 15.45 8.40
C GLY A 55 8.51 14.98 8.65
N GLY A 56 7.51 15.86 8.52
CA GLY A 56 6.10 15.51 8.58
C GLY A 56 5.60 14.84 7.29
N LEU A 57 4.51 14.08 7.39
CA LEU A 57 3.89 13.45 6.24
C LEU A 57 2.98 14.45 5.51
N LEU A 58 2.96 14.35 4.18
CA LEU A 58 2.07 15.19 3.38
C LEU A 58 0.67 14.56 3.29
N THR A 59 -0.35 15.36 3.56
CA THR A 59 -1.77 14.97 3.53
C THR A 59 -2.62 16.08 2.90
N PRO A 60 -3.74 15.79 2.21
CA PRO A 60 -4.59 16.83 1.65
C PRO A 60 -5.17 17.72 2.77
N CYS A 61 -5.32 19.02 2.48
CA CYS A 61 -5.87 19.99 3.43
C CYS A 61 -7.35 19.74 3.75
N GLU A 62 -8.06 19.06 2.88
CA GLU A 62 -9.43 18.57 3.07
C GLU A 62 -9.64 17.23 2.40
N ILE A 63 -10.61 16.46 2.87
CA ILE A 63 -11.01 15.19 2.28
C ILE A 63 -12.22 15.44 1.37
N PRO A 64 -12.10 15.21 0.04
CA PRO A 64 -13.20 15.40 -0.89
C PRO A 64 -14.41 14.55 -0.51
N GLN A 65 -15.61 15.13 -0.60
CA GLN A 65 -16.85 14.41 -0.34
C GLN A 65 -17.41 13.81 -1.63
N ILE A 66 -17.90 12.58 -1.54
CA ILE A 66 -18.63 11.89 -2.60
C ILE A 66 -20.04 11.57 -2.12
N ASP A 67 -21.00 11.74 -3.02
CA ASP A 67 -22.39 11.44 -2.76
C ASP A 67 -22.81 10.11 -3.40
N ARG A 68 -24.07 9.74 -3.15
CA ARG A 68 -24.65 8.54 -3.73
C ARG A 68 -24.61 8.54 -5.26
N ALA A 69 -24.87 9.69 -5.89
CA ALA A 69 -24.87 9.80 -7.34
C ALA A 69 -23.48 9.56 -7.95
N PHE A 70 -22.42 10.04 -7.27
CA PHE A 70 -21.05 9.73 -7.66
C PHE A 70 -20.77 8.23 -7.59
N LEU A 71 -21.13 7.56 -6.48
CA LEU A 71 -20.95 6.11 -6.33
C LEU A 71 -21.73 5.33 -7.40
N GLU A 72 -23.00 5.68 -7.65
CA GLU A 72 -23.82 5.05 -8.70
C GLU A 72 -23.18 5.20 -10.09
N SER A 73 -22.51 6.33 -10.36
CA SER A 73 -21.79 6.56 -11.62
C SER A 73 -20.56 5.66 -11.80
N LEU A 74 -20.05 5.06 -10.73
CA LEU A 74 -18.87 4.19 -10.74
C LEU A 74 -19.22 2.70 -10.87
N VAL A 75 -20.45 2.29 -10.54
CA VAL A 75 -20.85 0.87 -10.44
C VAL A 75 -20.57 0.09 -11.72
N ALA A 76 -20.90 0.67 -12.89
CA ALA A 76 -20.72 0.03 -14.19
C ALA A 76 -19.35 0.26 -14.83
N GLU A 77 -18.50 1.09 -14.21
CA GLU A 77 -17.21 1.46 -14.79
C GLU A 77 -16.12 0.42 -14.51
N CYS A 78 -15.13 0.34 -15.41
CA CYS A 78 -13.93 -0.45 -15.17
C CYS A 78 -13.01 0.21 -14.11
N TYR A 79 -12.08 -0.57 -13.57
CA TYR A 79 -11.17 -0.11 -12.52
C TYR A 79 -10.38 1.14 -12.91
N GLN A 80 -9.89 1.23 -14.15
CA GLN A 80 -9.09 2.35 -14.65
C GLN A 80 -9.89 3.66 -14.63
N VAL A 81 -11.16 3.63 -15.04
CA VAL A 81 -12.05 4.78 -14.98
C VAL A 81 -12.38 5.18 -13.55
N ARG A 82 -12.67 4.20 -12.68
CA ARG A 82 -12.86 4.46 -11.24
C ARG A 82 -11.63 5.13 -10.63
N ALA A 83 -10.42 4.62 -10.96
CA ALA A 83 -9.16 5.18 -10.48
C ALA A 83 -8.98 6.63 -10.92
N ALA A 84 -9.18 6.92 -12.20
CA ALA A 84 -9.05 8.29 -12.72
C ALA A 84 -10.04 9.26 -12.04
N LYS A 85 -11.32 8.86 -11.91
CA LYS A 85 -12.36 9.69 -11.28
C LYS A 85 -12.09 9.96 -9.80
N VAL A 86 -11.69 8.95 -9.05
CA VAL A 86 -11.39 9.09 -7.60
C VAL A 86 -10.12 9.94 -7.39
N MET A 87 -9.06 9.65 -8.14
CA MET A 87 -7.81 10.41 -8.01
C MET A 87 -7.96 11.87 -8.43
N ALA A 88 -8.81 12.19 -9.41
CA ALA A 88 -9.09 13.56 -9.86
C ALA A 88 -9.68 14.44 -8.75
N LEU A 89 -10.32 13.87 -7.74
CA LEU A 89 -10.84 14.62 -6.58
C LEU A 89 -9.70 15.18 -5.70
N TYR A 90 -8.56 14.54 -5.70
CA TYR A 90 -7.39 14.90 -4.90
C TYR A 90 -6.29 15.61 -5.70
N LEU A 91 -6.06 15.18 -6.94
CA LEU A 91 -4.98 15.66 -7.80
C LEU A 91 -5.49 16.72 -8.77
N THR A 92 -5.86 17.89 -8.25
CA THR A 92 -6.54 18.94 -9.02
C THR A 92 -5.63 19.69 -10.01
N ASP A 93 -4.32 19.52 -9.90
CA ASP A 93 -3.29 20.02 -10.85
C ASP A 93 -2.97 19.00 -11.96
N TYR A 94 -3.65 17.83 -11.98
CA TYR A 94 -3.63 16.86 -13.06
C TYR A 94 -4.97 16.89 -13.80
N THR A 95 -4.93 16.75 -15.12
CA THR A 95 -6.16 16.61 -15.89
C THR A 95 -6.73 15.20 -15.76
N GLU A 96 -8.05 15.08 -15.90
CA GLU A 96 -8.71 13.77 -15.87
C GLU A 96 -8.19 12.83 -16.98
N GLN A 97 -7.85 13.39 -18.15
CA GLN A 97 -7.28 12.62 -19.26
C GLN A 97 -5.87 12.09 -18.92
N GLU A 98 -5.03 12.89 -18.25
CA GLU A 98 -3.74 12.41 -17.76
C GLU A 98 -3.93 11.25 -16.78
N LEU A 99 -4.83 11.41 -15.79
CA LEU A 99 -5.09 10.39 -14.79
C LEU A 99 -5.66 9.10 -15.37
N LEU A 100 -6.53 9.20 -16.39
CA LEU A 100 -7.03 8.02 -17.10
C LEU A 100 -5.91 7.30 -17.86
N THR A 101 -5.08 8.04 -18.57
CA THR A 101 -3.91 7.47 -19.28
C THR A 101 -2.95 6.78 -18.29
N PHE A 102 -2.73 7.39 -17.13
CA PHE A 102 -1.89 6.79 -16.09
C PHE A 102 -2.52 5.52 -15.52
N ALA A 103 -3.84 5.51 -15.32
CA ALA A 103 -4.55 4.33 -14.85
C ALA A 103 -4.55 3.18 -15.87
N GLU A 104 -4.69 3.49 -17.17
CA GLU A 104 -4.57 2.52 -18.25
C GLU A 104 -3.16 1.91 -18.33
N ASN A 105 -2.13 2.72 -18.17
CA ASN A 105 -0.73 2.26 -18.14
C ASN A 105 -0.41 1.44 -16.88
N ALA A 106 -0.94 1.87 -15.72
CA ALA A 106 -0.67 1.22 -14.44
C ALA A 106 -1.44 -0.10 -14.26
N TYR A 107 -2.69 -0.15 -14.72
CA TYR A 107 -3.64 -1.25 -14.44
C TYR A 107 -4.12 -1.98 -15.69
N GLY A 108 -3.37 -1.86 -16.78
CA GLY A 108 -3.68 -2.54 -18.03
C GLY A 108 -3.31 -4.04 -18.03
N PRO A 109 -3.75 -4.79 -19.06
CA PRO A 109 -3.55 -6.25 -19.15
C PRO A 109 -2.08 -6.68 -19.31
N ALA A 110 -1.19 -5.75 -19.64
CA ALA A 110 0.24 -6.00 -19.63
C ALA A 110 0.82 -6.14 -18.20
N LYS A 111 0.13 -5.56 -17.21
CA LYS A 111 0.55 -5.52 -15.81
C LYS A 111 -0.27 -6.48 -14.95
N PHE A 112 -1.60 -6.44 -15.05
CA PHE A 112 -2.52 -7.22 -14.23
C PHE A 112 -3.06 -8.43 -14.99
N ASP A 113 -3.19 -9.55 -14.32
CA ASP A 113 -3.64 -10.82 -14.90
C ASP A 113 -5.18 -10.96 -14.94
N THR A 114 -5.89 -10.02 -14.33
CA THR A 114 -7.36 -9.92 -14.38
C THR A 114 -7.83 -8.53 -14.81
N ALA A 115 -8.88 -8.48 -15.62
CA ALA A 115 -9.49 -7.22 -16.04
C ALA A 115 -10.14 -6.44 -14.89
N ALA A 116 -10.52 -7.13 -13.80
CA ALA A 116 -11.07 -6.50 -12.60
C ALA A 116 -10.01 -5.76 -11.78
N VAL A 117 -8.72 -6.04 -11.99
CA VAL A 117 -7.55 -5.48 -11.30
C VAL A 117 -7.52 -5.81 -9.81
N ALA A 118 -8.61 -5.55 -9.08
CA ALA A 118 -8.80 -5.85 -7.66
C ALA A 118 -10.16 -6.53 -7.46
N PRO A 119 -10.31 -7.81 -7.86
CA PRO A 119 -11.59 -8.51 -7.78
C PRO A 119 -12.02 -8.76 -6.33
N VAL A 120 -13.34 -8.80 -6.12
CA VAL A 120 -13.94 -9.21 -4.86
C VAL A 120 -14.45 -10.64 -5.01
N ARG A 121 -13.88 -11.57 -4.24
CA ARG A 121 -14.32 -12.95 -4.17
C ARG A 121 -15.35 -13.15 -3.05
N THR A 122 -16.45 -13.80 -3.33
CA THR A 122 -17.40 -14.26 -2.31
C THR A 122 -16.83 -15.49 -1.60
N VAL A 123 -16.75 -15.47 -0.28
CA VAL A 123 -16.36 -16.60 0.57
C VAL A 123 -17.62 -17.29 1.11
N ASP A 124 -18.51 -16.50 1.72
CA ASP A 124 -19.84 -16.94 2.15
C ASP A 124 -20.87 -15.81 1.97
N GLU A 125 -22.08 -15.94 2.57
CA GLU A 125 -23.17 -14.98 2.39
C GLU A 125 -22.83 -13.56 2.87
N THR A 126 -21.95 -13.41 3.85
CA THR A 126 -21.60 -12.13 4.49
C THR A 126 -20.11 -11.83 4.47
N THR A 127 -19.30 -12.74 3.93
CA THR A 127 -17.84 -12.66 3.92
C THR A 127 -17.31 -12.59 2.50
N TYR A 128 -16.52 -11.57 2.25
CA TYR A 128 -15.90 -11.31 0.95
C TYR A 128 -14.40 -11.10 1.13
N CYS A 129 -13.64 -11.42 0.09
CA CYS A 129 -12.20 -11.20 0.03
C CYS A 129 -11.87 -10.25 -1.11
N LEU A 130 -11.18 -9.15 -0.81
CA LEU A 130 -10.64 -8.23 -1.82
C LEU A 130 -9.22 -8.67 -2.19
N GLU A 131 -9.06 -9.21 -3.40
CA GLU A 131 -7.78 -9.71 -3.89
C GLU A 131 -6.96 -8.58 -4.53
N LEU A 132 -5.85 -8.19 -3.91
CA LEU A 132 -4.99 -7.09 -4.36
C LEU A 132 -3.66 -7.54 -4.98
N TRP A 133 -3.49 -8.82 -5.23
CA TRP A 133 -2.22 -9.44 -5.65
C TRP A 133 -2.16 -9.85 -7.13
N HIS A 134 -3.08 -9.39 -7.95
CA HIS A 134 -3.13 -9.68 -9.39
C HIS A 134 -2.14 -8.87 -10.23
N GLY A 135 -1.36 -8.00 -9.60
CA GLY A 135 -0.34 -7.19 -10.25
C GLY A 135 0.98 -7.94 -10.51
N PRO A 136 1.97 -7.24 -11.10
CA PRO A 136 3.18 -7.86 -11.61
C PRO A 136 4.08 -8.49 -10.54
N THR A 137 3.94 -8.12 -9.26
CA THR A 137 4.76 -8.68 -8.18
C THR A 137 3.99 -9.59 -7.22
N SER A 138 2.71 -9.80 -7.50
CA SER A 138 1.79 -10.63 -6.72
C SER A 138 1.65 -10.16 -5.27
N ALA A 139 1.60 -8.82 -5.08
CA ALA A 139 1.35 -8.17 -3.79
C ALA A 139 0.56 -6.87 -3.99
N PHE A 140 -0.25 -6.46 -2.98
CA PHE A 140 -1.08 -5.25 -3.02
C PHE A 140 -0.29 -3.96 -3.31
N LYS A 141 1.00 -3.99 -3.04
CA LYS A 141 1.90 -2.84 -3.26
C LYS A 141 1.94 -2.42 -4.73
N ASP A 142 1.63 -3.33 -5.65
CA ASP A 142 1.50 -3.04 -7.06
C ASP A 142 0.40 -2.00 -7.33
N MET A 143 -0.70 -2.03 -6.57
CA MET A 143 -1.82 -1.10 -6.73
C MET A 143 -1.38 0.36 -6.67
N ALA A 144 -0.41 0.66 -5.84
CA ALA A 144 0.15 2.01 -5.74
C ALA A 144 1.47 2.17 -6.50
N LEU A 145 2.32 1.15 -6.57
CA LEU A 145 3.65 1.26 -7.17
C LEU A 145 3.67 1.12 -8.69
N GLN A 146 2.58 0.70 -9.33
CA GLN A 146 2.41 0.85 -10.77
C GLN A 146 1.89 2.26 -11.14
N MET A 147 1.15 2.93 -10.24
CA MET A 147 0.64 4.28 -10.43
C MET A 147 1.64 5.38 -10.08
N LEU A 148 2.39 5.24 -8.98
CA LEU A 148 3.32 6.26 -8.51
C LEU A 148 4.35 6.71 -9.56
N PRO A 149 4.96 5.84 -10.37
CA PRO A 149 5.87 6.27 -11.44
C PRO A 149 5.22 7.18 -12.48
N GLN A 150 3.96 6.92 -12.83
CA GLN A 150 3.18 7.76 -13.76
C GLN A 150 2.98 9.16 -13.16
N LEU A 151 2.52 9.21 -11.92
CA LEU A 151 2.29 10.46 -11.19
C LEU A 151 3.60 11.23 -10.98
N LEU A 152 4.68 10.54 -10.59
CA LEU A 152 5.98 11.17 -10.34
C LEU A 152 6.60 11.73 -11.63
N SER A 153 6.58 10.98 -12.72
CA SER A 153 7.08 11.45 -14.01
C SER A 153 6.34 12.70 -14.50
N ALA A 154 5.02 12.75 -14.30
CA ALA A 154 4.22 13.94 -14.59
C ALA A 154 4.55 15.08 -13.62
N ALA A 155 4.74 14.80 -12.32
CA ALA A 155 5.12 15.80 -11.32
C ALA A 155 6.46 16.46 -11.64
N LEU A 156 7.47 15.70 -12.06
CA LEU A 156 8.75 16.25 -12.50
C LEU A 156 8.59 17.27 -13.63
N LYS A 157 7.76 16.93 -14.63
CA LYS A 157 7.46 17.82 -15.77
C LYS A 157 6.68 19.06 -15.33
N LYS A 158 5.62 18.88 -14.51
CA LYS A 158 4.76 20.01 -14.04
C LYS A 158 5.53 21.00 -13.17
N THR A 159 6.49 20.51 -12.39
CA THR A 159 7.32 21.36 -11.51
C THR A 159 8.61 21.87 -12.18
N GLY A 160 8.84 21.54 -13.46
CA GLY A 160 10.05 21.96 -14.19
C GLY A 160 11.34 21.38 -13.60
N GLU A 161 11.29 20.20 -12.97
CA GLU A 161 12.45 19.58 -12.35
C GLU A 161 13.41 19.03 -13.40
N GLY A 162 14.62 19.60 -13.46
CA GLY A 162 15.66 19.19 -14.41
C GLY A 162 16.57 18.06 -13.92
N LYS A 163 16.53 17.73 -12.62
CA LYS A 163 17.37 16.69 -12.04
C LYS A 163 16.70 15.31 -12.13
N THR A 164 17.51 14.27 -12.12
CA THR A 164 17.05 12.88 -12.01
C THR A 164 16.73 12.55 -10.57
N VAL A 165 15.55 11.98 -10.30
CA VAL A 165 15.20 11.51 -8.97
C VAL A 165 15.85 10.14 -8.71
N CYS A 166 16.55 9.99 -7.61
CA CYS A 166 16.95 8.70 -7.07
C CYS A 166 16.04 8.28 -5.93
N ILE A 167 15.35 7.17 -6.13
CA ILE A 167 14.43 6.59 -5.17
C ILE A 167 15.18 5.58 -4.32
N LEU A 168 15.27 5.83 -3.01
CA LEU A 168 15.87 4.89 -2.07
C LEU A 168 14.75 4.16 -1.31
N VAL A 169 14.85 2.84 -1.26
CA VAL A 169 13.88 1.97 -0.61
C VAL A 169 14.60 1.02 0.34
N ALA A 170 14.23 1.01 1.62
CA ALA A 170 14.48 -0.12 2.49
C ALA A 170 13.24 -1.03 2.47
N THR A 171 13.42 -2.33 2.37
CA THR A 171 12.32 -3.28 2.22
C THR A 171 12.52 -4.56 3.03
N SER A 172 11.40 -5.13 3.49
CA SER A 172 11.27 -6.51 3.96
C SER A 172 10.81 -7.48 2.87
N GLY A 173 11.00 -7.12 1.58
CA GLY A 173 10.69 -7.94 0.40
C GLY A 173 9.76 -7.24 -0.58
N ASP A 174 8.45 -7.26 -0.35
CA ASP A 174 7.43 -6.85 -1.32
C ASP A 174 7.52 -5.41 -1.81
N THR A 175 7.79 -4.45 -0.91
CA THR A 175 7.84 -3.02 -1.29
C THR A 175 8.98 -2.74 -2.25
N GLY A 176 10.16 -3.33 -1.99
CA GLY A 176 11.32 -3.17 -2.86
C GLY A 176 11.07 -3.73 -4.26
N LYS A 177 10.56 -4.96 -4.32
CA LYS A 177 10.24 -5.59 -5.60
C LYS A 177 9.20 -4.79 -6.39
N ALA A 178 8.10 -4.40 -5.74
CA ALA A 178 7.04 -3.65 -6.42
C ALA A 178 7.51 -2.26 -6.88
N ALA A 179 8.39 -1.60 -6.11
CA ALA A 179 8.97 -0.33 -6.50
C ALA A 179 9.91 -0.49 -7.71
N MET A 180 10.79 -1.48 -7.70
CA MET A 180 11.67 -1.75 -8.86
C MET A 180 10.87 -2.04 -10.12
N GLU A 181 9.83 -2.88 -10.02
CA GLU A 181 8.96 -3.22 -11.15
C GLU A 181 8.23 -2.01 -11.72
N GLY A 182 7.76 -1.11 -10.84
CA GLY A 182 7.08 0.10 -11.25
C GLY A 182 8.00 1.14 -11.89
N PHE A 183 9.23 1.28 -11.37
CA PHE A 183 10.19 2.29 -11.81
C PHE A 183 11.21 1.78 -12.85
N ALA A 184 11.18 0.48 -13.23
CA ALA A 184 12.07 -0.05 -14.25
C ALA A 184 11.95 0.75 -15.55
N ASP A 185 13.09 1.30 -15.99
CA ASP A 185 13.26 2.10 -17.22
C ASP A 185 12.34 3.33 -17.33
N VAL A 186 11.80 3.82 -16.21
CA VAL A 186 11.06 5.09 -16.19
C VAL A 186 12.04 6.25 -16.37
N PRO A 187 11.82 7.13 -17.37
CA PRO A 187 12.72 8.24 -17.64
C PRO A 187 12.91 9.17 -16.44
N GLN A 188 14.12 9.73 -16.30
CA GLN A 188 14.48 10.67 -15.24
C GLN A 188 14.36 10.07 -13.82
N THR A 189 14.44 8.73 -13.71
CA THR A 189 14.42 8.04 -12.41
C THR A 189 15.57 7.06 -12.28
N LYS A 190 16.10 6.90 -11.08
CA LYS A 190 16.95 5.80 -10.63
C LYS A 190 16.35 5.21 -9.38
N ILE A 191 16.50 3.92 -9.16
CA ILE A 191 16.00 3.26 -7.95
C ILE A 191 17.04 2.34 -7.34
N MET A 192 17.33 2.52 -6.05
CA MET A 192 18.21 1.66 -5.26
C MET A 192 17.40 1.03 -4.12
N VAL A 193 17.42 -0.29 -4.05
CA VAL A 193 16.70 -1.06 -3.03
C VAL A 193 17.69 -1.75 -2.10
N PHE A 194 17.51 -1.55 -0.81
CA PHE A 194 18.23 -2.22 0.25
C PHE A 194 17.31 -3.20 0.98
N TYR A 195 17.74 -4.45 1.12
CA TYR A 195 17.01 -5.48 1.85
C TYR A 195 17.92 -6.19 2.85
N PRO A 196 17.39 -6.70 3.98
CA PRO A 196 18.21 -7.43 4.95
C PRO A 196 18.66 -8.76 4.34
N LYS A 197 19.96 -9.02 4.37
CA LYS A 197 20.52 -10.30 3.95
C LYS A 197 19.90 -11.42 4.81
N ASP A 198 19.36 -12.44 4.16
CA ASP A 198 18.67 -13.56 4.81
C ASP A 198 17.38 -13.20 5.61
N GLY A 199 16.87 -11.95 5.43
CA GLY A 199 15.68 -11.44 6.13
C GLY A 199 14.43 -11.31 5.24
N VAL A 200 14.41 -11.95 4.07
CA VAL A 200 13.25 -11.98 3.14
C VAL A 200 13.02 -13.41 2.67
N SER A 201 11.80 -13.75 2.18
CA SER A 201 11.57 -15.08 1.62
C SER A 201 12.43 -15.30 0.37
N LYS A 202 12.75 -16.57 0.07
CA LYS A 202 13.56 -16.90 -1.13
C LYS A 202 12.87 -16.46 -2.43
N VAL A 203 11.53 -16.52 -2.48
CA VAL A 203 10.76 -16.00 -3.62
C VAL A 203 10.94 -14.49 -3.73
N GLN A 204 10.83 -13.75 -2.62
CA GLN A 204 11.02 -12.30 -2.61
C GLN A 204 12.45 -11.90 -2.99
N GLU A 205 13.47 -12.61 -2.47
CA GLU A 205 14.86 -12.41 -2.87
C GLU A 205 15.02 -12.61 -4.37
N THR A 206 14.56 -13.76 -4.89
CA THR A 206 14.64 -14.08 -6.32
C THR A 206 13.97 -13.01 -7.17
N GLN A 207 12.78 -12.54 -6.77
CA GLN A 207 12.10 -11.45 -7.47
C GLN A 207 12.94 -10.16 -7.54
N MET A 208 13.69 -9.82 -6.48
CA MET A 208 14.52 -8.61 -6.45
C MET A 208 15.82 -8.77 -7.23
N VAL A 209 16.56 -9.86 -7.00
CA VAL A 209 17.89 -10.03 -7.61
C VAL A 209 17.86 -10.39 -9.09
N THR A 210 16.69 -10.73 -9.62
CA THR A 210 16.47 -11.00 -11.05
C THR A 210 15.70 -9.88 -11.77
N GLN A 211 15.50 -8.72 -11.11
CA GLN A 211 14.76 -7.59 -11.68
C GLN A 211 15.44 -7.04 -12.92
N ASP A 212 14.67 -6.81 -13.98
CA ASP A 212 15.10 -6.13 -15.21
C ASP A 212 15.07 -4.60 -15.02
N GLY A 213 15.76 -3.86 -15.89
CA GLY A 213 15.83 -2.39 -15.92
C GLY A 213 17.26 -1.86 -15.78
N GLU A 214 17.60 -0.83 -16.56
CA GLU A 214 18.93 -0.21 -16.58
C GLU A 214 19.09 0.86 -15.47
N ASN A 215 17.99 1.30 -14.90
CA ASN A 215 17.95 2.32 -13.85
C ASN A 215 17.74 1.74 -12.44
N VAL A 216 17.86 0.42 -12.28
CA VAL A 216 17.57 -0.34 -11.06
C VAL A 216 18.86 -0.82 -10.40
N GLY A 217 18.97 -0.67 -9.07
CA GLY A 217 20.02 -1.24 -8.24
C GLY A 217 19.46 -1.96 -7.02
N VAL A 218 20.12 -3.04 -6.60
CA VAL A 218 19.75 -3.86 -5.45
C VAL A 218 20.98 -4.18 -4.63
N CYS A 219 20.89 -4.03 -3.30
CA CYS A 219 21.95 -4.35 -2.37
C CYS A 219 21.41 -5.05 -1.12
N ALA A 220 21.97 -6.20 -0.81
CA ALA A 220 21.73 -6.88 0.47
C ALA A 220 22.50 -6.19 1.60
N VAL A 221 21.86 -5.88 2.72
CA VAL A 221 22.49 -5.30 3.89
C VAL A 221 22.71 -6.39 4.93
N VAL A 222 23.92 -6.53 5.41
CA VAL A 222 24.23 -7.43 6.54
C VAL A 222 23.62 -6.83 7.81
N GLY A 223 22.58 -7.47 8.32
CA GLY A 223 21.76 -6.99 9.44
C GLY A 223 20.28 -7.28 9.23
N ASN A 224 19.43 -6.61 10.01
CA ASN A 224 17.97 -6.74 9.92
C ASN A 224 17.32 -5.60 9.12
N PHE A 225 15.98 -5.62 9.03
CA PHE A 225 15.23 -4.59 8.32
C PHE A 225 15.42 -3.18 8.93
N ASP A 226 15.51 -3.07 10.27
CA ASP A 226 15.71 -1.78 10.93
C ASP A 226 17.08 -1.18 10.60
N ASP A 227 18.10 -2.03 10.39
CA ASP A 227 19.43 -1.59 9.94
C ASP A 227 19.39 -1.01 8.53
N ALA A 228 18.73 -1.67 7.61
CA ALA A 228 18.53 -1.17 6.24
C ALA A 228 17.73 0.14 6.25
N GLN A 229 16.65 0.22 7.04
CA GLN A 229 15.81 1.40 7.15
C GLN A 229 16.55 2.58 7.79
N ALA A 230 17.33 2.33 8.85
CA ALA A 230 18.14 3.35 9.50
C ALA A 230 19.24 3.88 8.57
N GLY A 231 19.88 3.00 7.77
CA GLY A 231 20.84 3.40 6.76
C GLY A 231 20.24 4.33 5.70
N VAL A 232 19.08 3.96 5.14
CA VAL A 232 18.37 4.81 4.19
C VAL A 232 17.98 6.16 4.82
N LYS A 233 17.44 6.18 6.04
CA LYS A 233 17.11 7.45 6.73
C LYS A 233 18.34 8.33 6.94
N ARG A 234 19.49 7.74 7.29
CA ARG A 234 20.75 8.47 7.43
C ARG A 234 21.15 9.13 6.11
N ILE A 235 21.12 8.41 4.98
CA ILE A 235 21.44 8.95 3.65
C ILE A 235 20.52 10.13 3.31
N PHE A 236 19.23 10.03 3.60
CA PHE A 236 18.27 11.13 3.39
C PHE A 236 18.57 12.38 4.22
N SER A 237 19.09 12.23 5.43
CA SER A 237 19.38 13.34 6.35
C SER A 237 20.79 13.91 6.20
N ASP A 238 21.71 13.21 5.52
CA ASP A 238 23.10 13.65 5.34
C ASP A 238 23.20 14.77 4.29
N GLU A 239 23.57 15.96 4.74
CA GLU A 239 23.69 17.14 3.87
C GLU A 239 24.83 17.01 2.87
N SER A 240 25.95 16.35 3.23
CA SER A 240 27.10 16.17 2.34
C SER A 240 26.79 15.23 1.19
N ILE A 241 26.07 14.14 1.46
CA ILE A 241 25.59 13.21 0.43
C ILE A 241 24.61 13.93 -0.49
N ARG A 242 23.64 14.66 0.06
CA ARG A 242 22.65 15.41 -0.74
C ARG A 242 23.30 16.47 -1.62
N ALA A 243 24.31 17.19 -1.12
CA ALA A 243 25.06 18.17 -1.90
C ALA A 243 25.82 17.51 -3.07
N THR A 244 26.55 16.42 -2.78
CA THR A 244 27.26 15.65 -3.79
C THR A 244 26.32 15.13 -4.89
N LEU A 245 25.15 14.60 -4.50
CA LEU A 245 24.15 14.12 -5.46
C LEU A 245 23.57 15.29 -6.28
N ALA A 246 23.32 16.43 -5.64
CA ALA A 246 22.80 17.62 -6.32
C ALA A 246 23.77 18.15 -7.38
N GLU A 247 25.08 18.14 -7.12
CA GLU A 247 26.13 18.50 -8.07
C GLU A 247 26.18 17.54 -9.28
N ARG A 248 25.86 16.26 -9.05
CA ARG A 248 25.77 15.24 -10.11
C ARG A 248 24.42 15.26 -10.86
N GLY A 249 23.51 16.18 -10.55
CA GLY A 249 22.20 16.29 -11.17
C GLY A 249 21.16 15.32 -10.62
N TYR A 250 21.32 14.84 -9.38
CA TYR A 250 20.36 13.98 -8.71
C TYR A 250 19.72 14.65 -7.49
N PHE A 251 18.53 14.14 -7.10
CA PHE A 251 17.96 14.39 -5.78
C PHE A 251 17.28 13.12 -5.26
N LEU A 252 17.10 13.01 -3.95
CA LEU A 252 16.52 11.83 -3.31
C LEU A 252 15.02 11.95 -3.13
N SER A 253 14.28 10.85 -3.38
CA SER A 253 12.89 10.69 -3.04
C SER A 253 12.62 9.27 -2.53
N SER A 254 11.42 9.03 -1.99
CA SER A 254 11.03 7.74 -1.43
C SER A 254 9.79 7.19 -2.10
N ALA A 255 9.81 5.89 -2.38
CA ALA A 255 8.64 5.12 -2.79
C ALA A 255 8.01 4.32 -1.64
N ASN A 256 8.39 4.56 -0.39
CA ASN A 256 7.76 3.96 0.78
C ASN A 256 6.35 4.54 1.01
N SER A 257 5.55 3.93 1.88
CA SER A 257 4.16 4.33 2.15
C SER A 257 3.99 5.73 2.76
N ILE A 258 5.10 6.41 3.11
CA ILE A 258 5.10 7.81 3.54
C ILE A 258 4.76 8.79 2.40
N ASN A 259 5.00 8.42 1.14
CA ASN A 259 4.63 9.24 -0.02
C ASN A 259 3.10 9.21 -0.23
N TRP A 260 2.47 10.39 -0.40
CA TRP A 260 1.03 10.49 -0.67
C TRP A 260 0.62 9.74 -1.94
N GLY A 261 1.47 9.74 -2.96
CA GLY A 261 1.25 8.97 -4.19
C GLY A 261 1.19 7.45 -3.99
N ARG A 262 1.51 6.96 -2.76
CA ARG A 262 1.31 5.58 -2.33
C ARG A 262 -0.03 5.35 -1.63
N ILE A 263 -0.57 6.37 -0.97
CA ILE A 263 -1.84 6.27 -0.23
C ILE A 263 -3.02 6.44 -1.18
N LEU A 264 -2.98 7.46 -2.03
CA LEU A 264 -4.12 7.82 -2.87
C LEU A 264 -4.60 6.68 -3.79
N PRO A 265 -3.74 5.93 -4.51
CA PRO A 265 -4.21 4.82 -5.34
C PRO A 265 -4.88 3.70 -4.53
N GLN A 266 -4.61 3.62 -3.23
CA GLN A 266 -5.20 2.62 -2.35
C GLN A 266 -6.64 2.98 -1.94
N VAL A 267 -7.01 4.26 -1.92
CA VAL A 267 -8.41 4.68 -1.71
C VAL A 267 -9.31 4.11 -2.80
N VAL A 268 -8.79 3.99 -4.02
CA VAL A 268 -9.54 3.53 -5.21
C VAL A 268 -10.11 2.13 -5.02
N TYR A 269 -9.32 1.17 -4.57
CA TYR A 269 -9.79 -0.22 -4.50
C TYR A 269 -10.84 -0.46 -3.42
N TYR A 270 -10.92 0.35 -2.37
CA TYR A 270 -12.02 0.28 -1.40
C TYR A 270 -13.34 0.76 -2.00
N ILE A 271 -13.31 1.87 -2.73
CA ILE A 271 -14.47 2.37 -3.47
C ILE A 271 -14.86 1.37 -4.58
N SER A 272 -13.87 0.83 -5.30
CA SER A 272 -14.09 -0.18 -6.34
C SER A 272 -14.73 -1.45 -5.79
N ALA A 273 -14.24 -1.97 -4.66
CA ALA A 273 -14.80 -3.15 -4.01
C ALA A 273 -16.27 -2.95 -3.62
N TYR A 274 -16.61 -1.79 -3.06
CA TYR A 274 -17.99 -1.44 -2.76
C TYR A 274 -18.87 -1.42 -4.02
N CYS A 275 -18.41 -0.77 -5.08
CA CYS A 275 -19.12 -0.72 -6.36
C CYS A 275 -19.31 -2.11 -6.97
N ASP A 276 -18.33 -3.00 -6.85
CA ASP A 276 -18.43 -4.38 -7.33
C ASP A 276 -19.46 -5.18 -6.53
N LEU A 277 -19.49 -5.06 -5.21
CA LEU A 277 -20.50 -5.70 -4.36
C LEU A 277 -21.92 -5.21 -4.69
N VAL A 278 -22.08 -3.92 -4.99
CA VAL A 278 -23.38 -3.37 -5.43
C VAL A 278 -23.75 -3.88 -6.83
N ARG A 279 -22.81 -3.87 -7.77
CA ARG A 279 -23.03 -4.38 -9.15
C ARG A 279 -23.48 -5.84 -9.14
N ASP A 280 -22.84 -6.65 -8.28
CA ASP A 280 -23.07 -8.10 -8.20
C ASP A 280 -24.25 -8.46 -7.28
N GLY A 281 -25.02 -7.45 -6.81
CA GLY A 281 -26.23 -7.63 -6.00
C GLY A 281 -25.96 -8.17 -4.58
N LYS A 282 -24.73 -8.02 -4.09
CA LYS A 282 -24.32 -8.43 -2.73
C LYS A 282 -24.64 -7.36 -1.69
N LEU A 283 -24.69 -6.10 -2.11
CA LEU A 283 -25.10 -4.94 -1.31
C LEU A 283 -26.12 -4.11 -2.09
N THR A 284 -27.02 -3.45 -1.36
CA THR A 284 -27.79 -2.34 -1.90
C THR A 284 -27.02 -1.03 -1.73
N MET A 285 -27.11 -0.12 -2.71
CA MET A 285 -26.42 1.17 -2.60
C MET A 285 -26.83 1.92 -1.34
N GLY A 286 -25.88 2.17 -0.45
CA GLY A 286 -26.07 2.78 0.86
C GLY A 286 -25.93 1.80 2.03
N ASP A 287 -25.96 0.49 1.80
CA ASP A 287 -25.68 -0.51 2.83
C ASP A 287 -24.24 -0.38 3.33
N LYS A 288 -24.05 -0.58 4.63
CA LYS A 288 -22.71 -0.56 5.22
C LYS A 288 -21.94 -1.84 4.95
N VAL A 289 -20.63 -1.70 4.78
CA VAL A 289 -19.68 -2.79 4.69
C VAL A 289 -18.51 -2.56 5.66
N ASN A 290 -18.06 -3.60 6.34
CA ASN A 290 -16.84 -3.54 7.15
C ASN A 290 -15.63 -3.93 6.30
N PHE A 291 -14.46 -3.36 6.61
CA PHE A 291 -13.18 -3.80 6.03
C PHE A 291 -12.25 -4.31 7.12
N CYS A 292 -11.72 -5.53 6.94
CA CYS A 292 -10.68 -6.10 7.79
C CYS A 292 -9.35 -6.12 7.04
N VAL A 293 -8.36 -5.42 7.56
CA VAL A 293 -7.12 -5.13 6.84
C VAL A 293 -5.92 -5.64 7.61
N PRO A 294 -5.08 -6.53 7.01
CA PRO A 294 -3.81 -6.93 7.61
C PRO A 294 -2.87 -5.72 7.62
N THR A 295 -2.49 -5.27 8.81
CA THR A 295 -1.94 -3.92 8.98
C THR A 295 -0.53 -3.93 9.57
N GLY A 296 0.41 -3.30 8.85
CA GLY A 296 1.74 -2.94 9.33
C GLY A 296 1.90 -1.42 9.39
N ASN A 297 2.39 -0.79 8.32
CA ASN A 297 2.64 0.66 8.24
C ASN A 297 1.39 1.54 8.17
N PHE A 298 0.22 1.00 8.42
CA PHE A 298 -1.09 1.67 8.46
C PHE A 298 -1.55 2.31 7.14
N GLY A 299 -0.81 2.16 6.04
CA GLY A 299 -1.14 2.81 4.77
C GLY A 299 -2.42 2.29 4.15
N ASP A 300 -2.60 0.99 4.13
CA ASP A 300 -3.74 0.30 3.54
C ASP A 300 -5.04 0.62 4.28
N ILE A 301 -5.12 0.38 5.58
CA ILE A 301 -6.31 0.68 6.39
C ILE A 301 -6.61 2.19 6.48
N LEU A 302 -5.59 3.05 6.40
CA LEU A 302 -5.76 4.50 6.29
C LEU A 302 -6.44 4.89 4.97
N ALA A 303 -6.16 4.20 3.88
CA ALA A 303 -6.85 4.43 2.61
C ALA A 303 -8.34 4.06 2.71
N ALA A 304 -8.69 2.99 3.42
CA ALA A 304 -10.08 2.67 3.77
C ALA A 304 -10.73 3.76 4.64
N TYR A 305 -9.98 4.31 5.59
CA TYR A 305 -10.42 5.44 6.40
C TYR A 305 -10.71 6.68 5.55
N TYR A 306 -9.83 7.02 4.60
CA TYR A 306 -10.09 8.13 3.67
C TYR A 306 -11.33 7.87 2.82
N ALA A 307 -11.52 6.66 2.29
CA ALA A 307 -12.73 6.29 1.55
C ALA A 307 -14.00 6.50 2.41
N LYS A 308 -13.97 6.06 3.68
CA LYS A 308 -15.06 6.29 4.65
C LYS A 308 -15.30 7.79 4.88
N ARG A 309 -14.24 8.57 5.09
CA ARG A 309 -14.33 10.02 5.29
C ARG A 309 -14.82 10.77 4.04
N MET A 310 -14.60 10.23 2.85
CA MET A 310 -15.19 10.74 1.61
C MET A 310 -16.71 10.52 1.54
N GLY A 311 -17.27 9.59 2.28
CA GLY A 311 -18.70 9.27 2.28
C GLY A 311 -19.03 7.85 1.81
N LEU A 312 -18.02 6.98 1.57
CA LEU A 312 -18.27 5.57 1.31
C LEU A 312 -18.97 4.94 2.52
N PRO A 313 -20.06 4.14 2.35
CA PRO A 313 -20.78 3.51 3.44
C PRO A 313 -19.96 2.41 4.13
N VAL A 314 -18.94 2.80 4.90
CA VAL A 314 -18.12 1.89 5.68
C VAL A 314 -18.61 1.84 7.12
N GLY A 315 -18.82 0.63 7.62
CA GLY A 315 -19.13 0.39 9.03
C GLY A 315 -17.86 0.49 9.88
N LYS A 316 -17.32 -0.64 10.29
CA LYS A 316 -16.11 -0.72 11.12
C LYS A 316 -14.88 -0.98 10.25
N LEU A 317 -13.75 -0.36 10.61
CA LEU A 317 -12.42 -0.68 10.10
C LEU A 317 -11.75 -1.62 11.11
N ILE A 318 -11.49 -2.85 10.70
CA ILE A 318 -10.92 -3.89 11.56
C ILE A 318 -9.42 -3.97 11.26
N CYS A 319 -8.61 -3.51 12.22
CA CYS A 319 -7.15 -3.51 12.11
C CYS A 319 -6.61 -4.83 12.62
N ALA A 320 -6.10 -5.64 11.72
CA ALA A 320 -5.54 -6.94 12.03
C ALA A 320 -4.01 -6.85 12.16
N SER A 321 -3.49 -7.16 13.33
CA SER A 321 -2.05 -7.27 13.63
C SER A 321 -1.61 -8.72 13.65
N ASN A 322 -0.34 -8.99 13.35
CA ASN A 322 0.29 -10.25 13.74
C ASN A 322 0.80 -10.17 15.20
N ARG A 323 1.73 -11.03 15.59
CA ARG A 323 2.31 -11.03 16.95
C ARG A 323 2.98 -9.70 17.33
N ASN A 324 3.32 -8.84 16.36
CA ASN A 324 3.73 -7.46 16.60
C ASN A 324 2.49 -6.57 16.73
N ASP A 325 1.82 -6.64 17.85
CA ASP A 325 0.47 -6.15 18.12
C ASP A 325 0.37 -4.70 18.61
N VAL A 326 1.41 -3.89 18.37
CA VAL A 326 1.48 -2.48 18.82
C VAL A 326 0.26 -1.66 18.41
N LEU A 327 -0.30 -1.91 17.22
CA LEU A 327 -1.50 -1.22 16.74
C LEU A 327 -2.77 -1.68 17.47
N THR A 328 -2.88 -2.96 17.78
CA THR A 328 -4.00 -3.52 18.55
C THR A 328 -4.06 -2.87 19.93
N ASP A 329 -2.94 -2.84 20.66
CA ASP A 329 -2.84 -2.17 21.96
C ASP A 329 -3.15 -0.68 21.86
N PHE A 330 -2.59 0.00 20.85
CA PHE A 330 -2.85 1.42 20.63
C PHE A 330 -4.34 1.71 20.41
N LEU A 331 -5.02 0.95 19.58
CA LEU A 331 -6.45 1.14 19.29
C LEU A 331 -7.35 0.90 20.52
N HIS A 332 -6.92 0.01 21.43
CA HIS A 332 -7.65 -0.26 22.67
C HIS A 332 -7.38 0.76 23.78
N THR A 333 -6.15 1.27 23.87
CA THR A 333 -5.72 2.07 25.05
C THR A 333 -5.48 3.55 24.73
N GLY A 334 -5.26 3.89 23.46
CA GLY A 334 -4.76 5.20 23.05
C GLY A 334 -3.28 5.43 23.39
N ILE A 335 -2.57 4.39 23.84
CA ILE A 335 -1.15 4.45 24.18
C ILE A 335 -0.35 3.72 23.11
N TYR A 336 0.51 4.44 22.40
CA TYR A 336 1.46 3.84 21.47
C TYR A 336 2.79 3.62 22.17
N ASP A 337 3.24 2.35 22.26
CA ASP A 337 4.48 1.99 22.93
C ASP A 337 5.28 1.02 22.09
N ARG A 338 6.42 1.50 21.51
CA ARG A 338 7.33 0.68 20.71
C ARG A 338 8.38 -0.08 21.56
N ASN A 339 8.43 0.19 22.87
CA ASN A 339 9.40 -0.44 23.77
C ASN A 339 8.95 -1.84 24.15
N ARG A 340 8.89 -2.72 23.15
CA ARG A 340 8.47 -4.12 23.27
C ARG A 340 9.35 -5.01 22.41
N PRO A 341 9.37 -6.35 22.64
CA PRO A 341 10.10 -7.27 21.78
C PRO A 341 9.61 -7.18 20.33
N PHE A 342 10.55 -7.28 19.39
CA PHE A 342 10.26 -7.47 17.98
C PHE A 342 10.18 -8.97 17.68
N HIS A 343 9.16 -9.39 16.97
CA HIS A 343 8.95 -10.77 16.56
C HIS A 343 9.06 -10.91 15.04
N THR A 344 9.93 -11.81 14.58
CA THR A 344 9.94 -12.24 13.18
C THR A 344 8.84 -13.28 13.01
N THR A 345 7.92 -13.05 12.08
CA THR A 345 6.73 -13.88 11.89
C THR A 345 6.64 -14.43 10.45
N MET A 346 5.69 -15.35 10.21
CA MET A 346 5.40 -15.82 8.85
C MET A 346 4.69 -14.77 7.98
N SER A 347 4.29 -13.61 8.54
CA SER A 347 3.69 -12.49 7.82
C SER A 347 4.59 -11.24 7.86
N PRO A 348 5.80 -11.27 7.24
CA PRO A 348 6.89 -10.31 7.47
C PRO A 348 6.57 -8.87 7.07
N SER A 349 5.60 -8.64 6.17
CA SER A 349 5.21 -7.26 5.80
C SER A 349 4.46 -6.54 6.92
N MET A 350 4.05 -7.25 7.97
CA MET A 350 3.38 -6.71 9.16
C MET A 350 4.33 -6.64 10.37
N ASP A 351 5.57 -7.11 10.26
CA ASP A 351 6.58 -7.06 11.33
C ASP A 351 7.08 -5.64 11.51
N ILE A 352 6.42 -4.88 12.36
CA ILE A 352 6.74 -3.48 12.64
C ILE A 352 6.56 -3.15 14.12
N LEU A 353 7.37 -2.22 14.62
CA LEU A 353 7.17 -1.54 15.91
C LEU A 353 6.82 -0.07 15.74
N ILE A 354 7.03 0.49 14.53
CA ILE A 354 6.68 1.88 14.20
C ILE A 354 5.79 1.88 12.96
N SER A 355 4.53 2.28 13.14
CA SER A 355 3.53 2.36 12.08
C SER A 355 3.47 3.78 11.52
N SER A 356 4.14 4.01 10.39
CA SER A 356 4.44 5.36 9.91
C SER A 356 3.20 6.19 9.51
N ASN A 357 2.17 5.58 8.92
CA ASN A 357 1.00 6.33 8.45
C ASN A 357 -0.04 6.61 9.54
N LEU A 358 0.14 6.06 10.75
CA LEU A 358 -0.69 6.42 11.90
C LEU A 358 -0.63 7.92 12.20
N GLU A 359 0.49 8.57 11.90
CA GLU A 359 0.67 10.02 12.00
C GLU A 359 -0.38 10.81 11.20
N ARG A 360 -0.75 10.34 9.98
CA ARG A 360 -1.81 10.97 9.19
C ARG A 360 -3.19 10.83 9.82
N LEU A 361 -3.48 9.66 10.39
CA LEU A 361 -4.73 9.46 11.13
C LEU A 361 -4.82 10.39 12.34
N LEU A 362 -3.76 10.48 13.13
CA LEU A 362 -3.71 11.37 14.30
C LEU A 362 -3.88 12.84 13.90
N PHE A 363 -3.29 13.25 12.79
CA PHE A 363 -3.46 14.60 12.26
C PHE A 363 -4.91 14.90 11.89
N ASP A 364 -5.61 13.99 11.23
CA ASP A 364 -7.02 14.18 10.90
C ASP A 364 -7.90 14.15 12.14
N LEU A 365 -7.73 13.17 13.05
CA LEU A 365 -8.52 13.04 14.27
C LEU A 365 -8.32 14.18 15.27
N SER A 366 -7.16 14.83 15.29
CA SER A 366 -6.88 16.01 16.10
C SER A 366 -7.45 17.32 15.50
N GLY A 367 -8.22 17.25 14.40
CA GLY A 367 -8.67 18.44 13.67
C GLY A 367 -7.52 19.19 12.99
N GLN A 368 -6.52 18.46 12.50
CA GLN A 368 -5.32 18.99 11.85
C GLN A 368 -4.44 19.84 12.80
N ASN A 369 -4.32 19.39 14.05
CA ASN A 369 -3.46 20.03 15.04
C ASN A 369 -2.01 19.56 14.92
N ASP A 370 -1.22 20.27 14.12
CA ASP A 370 0.18 19.97 13.83
C ASP A 370 1.08 20.00 15.07
N LYS A 371 0.78 20.85 16.05
CA LYS A 371 1.54 20.95 17.31
C LYS A 371 1.35 19.71 18.17
N GLU A 372 0.12 19.22 18.26
CA GLU A 372 -0.23 18.01 19.00
C GLU A 372 0.45 16.78 18.37
N VAL A 373 0.34 16.63 17.04
CA VAL A 373 0.97 15.53 16.30
C VAL A 373 2.49 15.58 16.40
N ARG A 374 3.10 16.77 16.28
CA ARG A 374 4.54 16.93 16.49
C ARG A 374 4.94 16.47 17.89
N GLY A 375 4.16 16.83 18.92
CA GLY A 375 4.39 16.37 20.30
C GLY A 375 4.40 14.85 20.43
N TYR A 376 3.46 14.14 19.77
CA TYR A 376 3.42 12.68 19.74
C TYR A 376 4.66 12.08 19.04
N MET A 377 5.05 12.63 17.91
CA MET A 377 6.22 12.13 17.16
C MET A 377 7.55 12.39 17.88
N ASP A 378 7.66 13.54 18.57
CA ASP A 378 8.81 13.85 19.41
C ASP A 378 8.90 12.91 20.61
N ALA A 379 7.77 12.62 21.28
CA ALA A 379 7.71 11.66 22.37
C ALA A 379 8.08 10.24 21.90
N LEU A 380 7.55 9.79 20.75
CA LEU A 380 7.90 8.52 20.14
C LEU A 380 9.39 8.41 19.84
N SER A 381 9.99 9.50 19.35
CA SER A 381 11.43 9.55 19.05
C SER A 381 12.28 9.48 20.32
N LYS A 382 11.91 10.22 21.36
CA LYS A 382 12.71 10.37 22.59
C LYS A 382 12.54 9.22 23.56
N SER A 383 11.29 8.80 23.81
CA SER A 383 10.95 7.79 24.83
C SER A 383 10.38 6.48 24.27
N GLY A 384 10.11 6.42 22.97
CA GLY A 384 9.49 5.26 22.34
C GLY A 384 7.98 5.14 22.60
N LYS A 385 7.35 6.14 23.24
CA LYS A 385 5.96 6.07 23.69
C LYS A 385 5.27 7.43 23.66
N TYR A 386 3.95 7.40 23.36
CA TYR A 386 3.06 8.54 23.56
C TYR A 386 1.65 8.06 23.92
N GLU A 387 0.85 8.95 24.46
CA GLU A 387 -0.57 8.75 24.75
C GLU A 387 -1.37 9.86 24.05
N VAL A 388 -2.46 9.48 23.36
CA VAL A 388 -3.33 10.45 22.68
C VAL A 388 -4.41 10.99 23.60
N SER A 389 -4.99 12.15 23.25
CA SER A 389 -6.07 12.78 24.00
C SER A 389 -7.32 11.89 24.03
N ASP A 390 -8.17 12.08 25.07
CA ASP A 390 -9.42 11.32 25.21
C ASP A 390 -10.37 11.52 24.02
N ALA A 391 -10.33 12.68 23.38
CA ALA A 391 -11.08 12.94 22.16
C ALA A 391 -10.62 12.03 21.00
N ILE A 392 -9.31 11.84 20.83
CA ILE A 392 -8.77 10.92 19.83
C ILE A 392 -9.09 9.47 20.20
N LYS A 393 -8.99 9.08 21.49
CA LYS A 393 -9.37 7.73 21.95
C LYS A 393 -10.83 7.41 21.60
N ALA A 394 -11.74 8.33 21.85
CA ALA A 394 -13.15 8.17 21.51
C ALA A 394 -13.36 8.01 19.99
N ALA A 395 -12.70 8.83 19.18
CA ALA A 395 -12.76 8.75 17.72
C ALA A 395 -12.17 7.43 17.18
N LEU A 396 -11.07 6.95 17.76
CA LEU A 396 -10.51 5.64 17.42
C LEU A 396 -11.48 4.50 17.71
N ALA A 397 -12.09 4.48 18.91
CA ALA A 397 -13.06 3.46 19.31
C ALA A 397 -14.32 3.46 18.41
N GLU A 398 -14.75 4.63 17.93
CA GLU A 398 -15.86 4.74 16.98
C GLU A 398 -15.52 4.13 15.60
N GLN A 399 -14.33 4.41 15.08
CA GLN A 399 -13.96 4.07 13.71
C GLN A 399 -13.37 2.66 13.57
N TYR A 400 -12.56 2.24 14.54
CA TYR A 400 -11.72 1.06 14.47
C TYR A 400 -12.10 -0.01 15.49
N TRP A 401 -11.72 -1.24 15.15
CA TRP A 401 -11.58 -2.36 16.09
C TRP A 401 -10.21 -3.00 15.85
N GLY A 402 -9.44 -3.27 16.90
CA GLY A 402 -8.12 -3.89 16.84
C GLY A 402 -8.16 -5.33 17.30
N GLY A 403 -7.42 -6.20 16.62
CA GLY A 403 -7.17 -7.56 17.05
C GLY A 403 -5.85 -8.08 16.52
N PHE A 404 -5.34 -9.17 17.10
CA PHE A 404 -4.11 -9.78 16.62
C PHE A 404 -4.26 -11.30 16.46
N CYS A 405 -3.42 -11.86 15.61
CA CYS A 405 -3.35 -13.29 15.34
C CYS A 405 -1.89 -13.73 15.46
N ASP A 406 -1.64 -14.77 16.26
CA ASP A 406 -0.32 -15.39 16.37
C ASP A 406 -0.05 -16.42 15.26
N GLU A 407 1.12 -17.03 15.29
CA GLU A 407 1.54 -18.01 14.29
C GLU A 407 0.61 -19.24 14.25
N ALA A 408 0.15 -19.71 15.40
CA ALA A 408 -0.77 -20.84 15.47
C ALA A 408 -2.14 -20.50 14.87
N GLY A 409 -2.68 -19.33 15.19
CA GLY A 409 -3.92 -18.80 14.60
C GLY A 409 -3.80 -18.58 13.10
N THR A 410 -2.65 -18.06 12.64
CA THR A 410 -2.37 -17.86 11.21
C THR A 410 -2.36 -19.19 10.46
N THR A 411 -1.65 -20.20 10.96
CA THR A 411 -1.62 -21.56 10.40
C THR A 411 -3.02 -22.18 10.35
N ALA A 412 -3.77 -22.07 11.46
CA ALA A 412 -5.13 -22.60 11.53
C ALA A 412 -6.08 -21.92 10.54
N ALA A 413 -5.94 -20.60 10.32
CA ALA A 413 -6.75 -19.87 9.36
C ALA A 413 -6.46 -20.31 7.91
N ILE A 414 -5.19 -20.48 7.51
CA ILE A 414 -4.83 -21.00 6.18
C ILE A 414 -5.48 -22.38 5.97
N ALA A 415 -5.29 -23.30 6.93
CA ALA A 415 -5.85 -24.64 6.87
C ALA A 415 -7.38 -24.64 6.76
N LYS A 416 -8.05 -23.81 7.55
CA LYS A 416 -9.51 -23.66 7.56
C LYS A 416 -10.03 -23.17 6.23
N TYR A 417 -9.49 -22.06 5.71
CA TYR A 417 -9.98 -21.48 4.46
C TYR A 417 -9.76 -22.40 3.26
N TYR A 418 -8.62 -23.10 3.23
CA TYR A 418 -8.38 -24.10 2.20
C TYR A 418 -9.36 -25.28 2.30
N LYS A 419 -9.55 -25.84 3.50
CA LYS A 419 -10.39 -27.03 3.72
C LYS A 419 -11.90 -26.76 3.57
N GLU A 420 -12.39 -25.66 4.15
CA GLU A 420 -13.82 -25.37 4.23
C GLU A 420 -14.35 -24.61 3.02
N TYR A 421 -13.55 -23.73 2.43
CA TYR A 421 -13.98 -22.86 1.32
C TYR A 421 -13.25 -23.17 0.00
N GLY A 422 -12.31 -24.11 -0.02
CA GLY A 422 -11.46 -24.36 -1.19
C GLY A 422 -10.67 -23.12 -1.62
N TYR A 423 -10.35 -22.26 -0.66
CA TYR A 423 -9.70 -20.97 -0.91
C TYR A 423 -8.35 -20.88 -0.23
N LEU A 424 -7.30 -20.89 -1.06
CA LEU A 424 -5.93 -20.77 -0.58
C LEU A 424 -5.59 -19.29 -0.34
N ILE A 425 -5.19 -18.97 0.88
CA ILE A 425 -4.81 -17.61 1.30
C ILE A 425 -3.36 -17.57 1.79
N ASP A 426 -2.72 -16.41 1.65
CA ASP A 426 -1.38 -16.18 2.18
C ASP A 426 -1.39 -15.90 3.68
N THR A 427 -0.20 -15.84 4.28
CA THR A 427 -0.02 -15.65 5.71
C THR A 427 -0.57 -14.32 6.23
N HIS A 428 -0.45 -13.23 5.48
CA HIS A 428 -1.00 -11.92 5.87
C HIS A 428 -2.53 -11.90 5.79
N THR A 429 -3.08 -12.47 4.72
CA THR A 429 -4.53 -12.63 4.54
C THR A 429 -5.13 -13.50 5.65
N ALA A 430 -4.40 -14.54 6.08
CA ALA A 430 -4.83 -15.40 7.17
C ALA A 430 -4.95 -14.66 8.51
N VAL A 431 -4.04 -13.74 8.80
CA VAL A 431 -4.14 -12.85 9.97
C VAL A 431 -5.44 -12.04 9.91
N ALA A 432 -5.75 -11.41 8.77
CA ALA A 432 -6.98 -10.63 8.61
C ALA A 432 -8.24 -11.50 8.74
N ALA A 433 -8.25 -12.68 8.13
CA ALA A 433 -9.36 -13.61 8.20
C ALA A 433 -9.65 -14.07 9.65
N ASN A 434 -8.60 -14.42 10.40
CA ASN A 434 -8.71 -14.80 11.81
C ASN A 434 -9.22 -13.64 12.68
N VAL A 435 -8.65 -12.45 12.53
CA VAL A 435 -9.06 -11.26 13.31
C VAL A 435 -10.50 -10.82 12.97
N MET A 436 -10.94 -10.97 11.73
CA MET A 436 -12.34 -10.75 11.36
C MET A 436 -13.28 -11.71 12.12
N GLU A 437 -12.91 -12.97 12.24
CA GLU A 437 -13.70 -13.95 13.01
C GLU A 437 -13.73 -13.60 14.50
N GLN A 438 -12.59 -13.16 15.07
CA GLN A 438 -12.54 -12.67 16.45
C GLN A 438 -13.50 -11.47 16.64
N TYR A 439 -13.48 -10.50 15.72
CA TYR A 439 -14.38 -9.34 15.76
C TYR A 439 -15.85 -9.76 15.79
N ARG A 440 -16.24 -10.65 14.88
CA ARG A 440 -17.62 -11.17 14.81
C ARG A 440 -18.02 -11.92 16.08
N ALA A 441 -17.13 -12.75 16.62
CA ALA A 441 -17.37 -13.48 17.85
C ALA A 441 -17.53 -12.53 19.06
N ALA A 442 -16.71 -11.47 19.12
CA ALA A 442 -16.72 -10.53 20.23
C ALA A 442 -17.92 -9.56 20.19
N THR A 443 -18.41 -9.18 19.00
CA THR A 443 -19.41 -8.12 18.84
C THR A 443 -20.78 -8.61 18.42
N GLY A 444 -20.88 -9.78 17.82
CA GLY A 444 -22.10 -10.27 17.18
C GLY A 444 -22.49 -9.51 15.91
N ASP A 445 -21.61 -8.65 15.37
CA ASP A 445 -21.87 -7.84 14.17
C ASP A 445 -22.00 -8.73 12.93
N LYS A 446 -23.13 -8.59 12.23
CA LYS A 446 -23.46 -9.35 11.01
C LYS A 446 -23.30 -8.51 9.73
N THR A 447 -22.80 -7.30 9.85
CA THR A 447 -22.53 -6.44 8.69
C THR A 447 -21.62 -7.17 7.68
N PRO A 448 -21.97 -7.16 6.39
CA PRO A 448 -21.10 -7.71 5.35
C PRO A 448 -19.67 -7.21 5.52
N THR A 449 -18.70 -8.12 5.52
CA THR A 449 -17.30 -7.79 5.80
C THR A 449 -16.41 -8.27 4.68
N VAL A 450 -15.58 -7.37 4.19
CA VAL A 450 -14.51 -7.62 3.22
C VAL A 450 -13.19 -7.70 3.98
N PHE A 451 -12.53 -8.86 3.97
CA PHE A 451 -11.13 -8.92 4.39
C PHE A 451 -10.20 -8.76 3.18
N VAL A 452 -9.07 -8.12 3.39
CA VAL A 452 -8.16 -7.74 2.32
C VAL A 452 -7.06 -8.79 2.15
N SER A 453 -6.95 -9.35 0.94
CA SER A 453 -5.90 -10.28 0.56
C SER A 453 -4.76 -9.52 -0.11
N THR A 454 -3.64 -9.41 0.61
CA THR A 454 -2.55 -8.50 0.26
C THR A 454 -1.41 -9.14 -0.51
N ALA A 455 -1.34 -10.47 -0.58
CA ALA A 455 -0.32 -11.19 -1.33
C ALA A 455 -0.84 -12.53 -1.87
N SER A 456 -0.20 -13.02 -2.92
CA SER A 456 -0.43 -14.38 -3.40
C SER A 456 0.17 -15.41 -2.43
N PRO A 457 -0.52 -16.53 -2.14
CA PRO A 457 0.02 -17.62 -1.32
C PRO A 457 1.33 -18.19 -1.87
N TYR A 458 1.57 -18.07 -3.15
CA TYR A 458 2.78 -18.51 -3.82
C TYR A 458 4.06 -17.72 -3.44
N LYS A 459 3.93 -16.64 -2.68
CA LYS A 459 5.09 -15.91 -2.12
C LYS A 459 5.60 -16.48 -0.81
N PHE A 460 4.80 -17.35 -0.18
CA PHE A 460 5.03 -17.94 1.14
C PHE A 460 4.72 -19.44 1.12
N CYS A 461 5.20 -20.13 0.06
CA CYS A 461 4.88 -21.53 -0.21
C CYS A 461 5.22 -22.48 0.95
N ASP A 462 6.33 -22.27 1.63
CA ASP A 462 6.78 -23.03 2.79
C ASP A 462 5.77 -23.00 3.93
N SER A 463 5.35 -21.79 4.31
CA SER A 463 4.37 -21.59 5.38
C SER A 463 2.98 -22.11 4.98
N VAL A 464 2.58 -21.89 3.72
CA VAL A 464 1.26 -22.33 3.22
C VAL A 464 1.20 -23.84 3.11
N LEU A 465 2.20 -24.51 2.54
CA LEU A 465 2.30 -25.98 2.49
C LEU A 465 2.23 -26.58 3.90
N SER A 466 3.05 -26.07 4.83
CA SER A 466 3.04 -26.53 6.23
C SER A 466 1.66 -26.37 6.86
N ALA A 467 0.97 -25.25 6.62
CA ALA A 467 -0.34 -24.99 7.17
C ALA A 467 -1.43 -25.94 6.66
N ILE A 468 -1.36 -26.37 5.39
CA ILE A 468 -2.33 -27.35 4.83
C ILE A 468 -1.95 -28.81 5.11
N GLY A 469 -0.90 -29.06 5.92
CA GLY A 469 -0.49 -30.38 6.37
C GLY A 469 0.57 -31.07 5.50
N GLU A 470 1.20 -30.34 4.61
CA GLU A 470 2.24 -30.84 3.71
C GLU A 470 3.65 -30.51 4.26
N THR A 471 4.63 -31.32 3.93
CA THR A 471 6.03 -31.05 4.25
C THR A 471 6.69 -30.38 3.04
N PRO A 472 7.21 -29.13 3.18
CA PRO A 472 7.93 -28.48 2.10
C PRO A 472 9.16 -29.29 1.65
N ALA A 473 9.27 -29.60 0.35
CA ALA A 473 10.31 -30.45 -0.23
C ALA A 473 11.36 -29.64 -1.03
N GLY A 474 11.83 -28.52 -0.49
CA GLY A 474 12.77 -27.60 -1.12
C GLY A 474 12.63 -26.19 -0.57
N ASP A 475 13.03 -25.20 -1.34
CA ASP A 475 12.84 -23.80 -0.97
C ASP A 475 12.48 -22.90 -2.17
N GLY A 476 12.02 -21.70 -1.88
CA GLY A 476 11.83 -20.66 -2.91
C GLY A 476 10.86 -21.05 -4.02
N VAL A 477 11.33 -20.88 -5.27
CA VAL A 477 10.50 -21.06 -6.47
C VAL A 477 10.18 -22.54 -6.76
N GLU A 478 10.95 -23.49 -6.21
CA GLU A 478 10.73 -24.92 -6.39
C GLU A 478 9.45 -25.37 -5.66
N LEU A 479 9.19 -24.79 -4.50
CA LEU A 479 7.97 -25.06 -3.72
C LEU A 479 6.67 -24.64 -4.43
N MET A 480 6.76 -23.78 -5.44
CA MET A 480 5.57 -23.37 -6.21
C MET A 480 4.95 -24.54 -6.95
N ASP A 481 5.75 -25.46 -7.50
CA ASP A 481 5.22 -26.66 -8.18
C ASP A 481 4.57 -27.59 -7.16
N GLN A 482 5.22 -27.83 -6.03
CA GLN A 482 4.64 -28.64 -4.97
C GLN A 482 3.29 -28.08 -4.50
N LEU A 483 3.20 -26.76 -4.28
CA LEU A 483 1.96 -26.12 -3.86
C LEU A 483 0.87 -26.24 -4.94
N HIS A 484 1.25 -26.09 -6.22
CA HIS A 484 0.34 -26.29 -7.34
C HIS A 484 -0.16 -27.75 -7.42
N ASP A 485 0.75 -28.72 -7.35
CA ASP A 485 0.42 -30.14 -7.49
C ASP A 485 -0.52 -30.62 -6.38
N VAL A 486 -0.36 -30.10 -5.15
CA VAL A 486 -1.21 -30.43 -4.00
C VAL A 486 -2.57 -29.72 -4.06
N THR A 487 -2.60 -28.46 -4.48
CA THR A 487 -3.81 -27.62 -4.34
C THR A 487 -4.60 -27.46 -5.63
N GLY A 488 -3.98 -27.66 -6.79
CA GLY A 488 -4.54 -27.35 -8.10
C GLY A 488 -4.71 -25.86 -8.39
N VAL A 489 -4.28 -24.98 -7.46
CA VAL A 489 -4.34 -23.52 -7.65
C VAL A 489 -3.27 -23.09 -8.65
N ALA A 490 -3.64 -22.28 -9.64
CA ALA A 490 -2.69 -21.86 -10.67
C ALA A 490 -1.61 -20.94 -10.10
N ILE A 491 -0.34 -21.19 -10.49
CA ILE A 491 0.77 -20.31 -10.14
C ILE A 491 0.60 -18.99 -10.92
N PRO A 492 0.64 -17.81 -10.26
CA PRO A 492 0.61 -16.52 -10.95
C PRO A 492 1.72 -16.46 -12.02
N ARG A 493 1.33 -16.09 -13.25
CA ARG A 493 2.22 -16.13 -14.44
C ARG A 493 3.60 -15.48 -14.19
N ARG A 494 3.62 -14.36 -13.47
CA ARG A 494 4.84 -13.60 -13.17
C ARG A 494 5.74 -14.32 -12.15
N LEU A 495 5.16 -15.07 -11.22
CA LEU A 495 5.91 -15.89 -10.27
C LEU A 495 6.45 -17.15 -10.96
N ALA A 496 5.65 -17.80 -11.80
CA ALA A 496 6.11 -18.94 -12.61
C ALA A 496 7.32 -18.55 -13.51
N ALA A 497 7.34 -17.33 -14.04
CA ALA A 497 8.41 -16.83 -14.89
C ALA A 497 9.74 -16.57 -14.14
N LEU A 498 9.77 -16.66 -12.80
CA LEU A 498 11.02 -16.56 -12.03
C LEU A 498 11.92 -17.78 -12.22
N LYS A 499 11.34 -18.92 -12.56
CA LYS A 499 12.09 -20.13 -12.85
C LYS A 499 12.97 -19.89 -14.08
N GLY A 500 14.26 -20.11 -13.91
CA GLY A 500 15.24 -19.91 -14.99
C GLY A 500 15.68 -18.45 -15.24
N LYS A 501 15.19 -17.48 -14.46
CA LYS A 501 15.74 -16.12 -14.52
C LYS A 501 17.15 -16.09 -13.94
N THR A 502 18.04 -15.39 -14.64
CA THR A 502 19.43 -15.19 -14.21
C THR A 502 19.49 -14.13 -13.11
N ARG A 503 20.22 -14.40 -12.04
CA ARG A 503 20.57 -13.44 -11.00
C ARG A 503 21.40 -12.30 -11.61
N ARG A 504 20.95 -11.06 -11.42
CA ARG A 504 21.61 -9.85 -11.94
C ARG A 504 22.37 -9.08 -10.85
N PHE A 505 21.93 -9.21 -9.60
CA PHE A 505 22.45 -8.42 -8.48
C PHE A 505 22.99 -9.32 -7.38
N ASP A 506 24.30 -9.17 -7.10
CA ASP A 506 25.01 -9.91 -6.05
C ASP A 506 25.64 -8.96 -5.00
N LEU A 507 25.33 -7.66 -5.10
CA LEU A 507 25.93 -6.66 -4.22
C LEU A 507 25.43 -6.82 -2.79
N SER A 508 26.37 -6.83 -1.85
CA SER A 508 26.07 -6.77 -0.42
C SER A 508 26.99 -5.79 0.29
N CYS A 509 26.52 -5.19 1.35
CA CYS A 509 27.31 -4.27 2.17
C CYS A 509 26.94 -4.37 3.65
N GLU A 510 27.85 -3.92 4.50
CA GLU A 510 27.56 -3.58 5.89
C GLU A 510 26.79 -2.25 5.96
N LYS A 511 26.03 -2.03 7.02
CA LYS A 511 25.25 -0.79 7.23
C LYS A 511 26.04 0.52 6.99
N PRO A 512 27.30 0.68 7.46
CA PRO A 512 28.10 1.87 7.17
C PRO A 512 28.44 2.06 5.68
N GLY A 513 28.44 0.97 4.88
CA GLY A 513 28.81 1.00 3.48
C GLY A 513 27.69 1.43 2.53
N MET A 514 26.46 1.58 3.00
CA MET A 514 25.29 1.89 2.16
C MET A 514 25.46 3.23 1.42
N ASP A 515 26.12 4.22 2.00
CA ASP A 515 26.37 5.52 1.40
C ASP A 515 27.22 5.38 0.13
N GLY A 516 28.31 4.60 0.23
CA GLY A 516 29.20 4.29 -0.91
C GLY A 516 28.44 3.61 -2.05
N VAL A 517 27.55 2.65 -1.73
CA VAL A 517 26.72 1.96 -2.72
C VAL A 517 25.85 2.95 -3.50
N VAL A 518 25.21 3.91 -2.82
CA VAL A 518 24.38 4.93 -3.49
C VAL A 518 25.24 5.85 -4.36
N LEU A 519 26.38 6.33 -3.85
CA LEU A 519 27.26 7.22 -4.58
C LEU A 519 27.89 6.56 -5.80
N ASP A 520 28.18 5.25 -5.74
CA ASP A 520 28.70 4.48 -6.86
C ASP A 520 27.63 4.20 -7.92
N PHE A 521 26.40 3.90 -7.51
CA PHE A 521 25.26 3.71 -8.41
C PHE A 521 24.86 4.98 -9.18
N LEU A 522 25.18 6.16 -8.64
CA LEU A 522 24.84 7.48 -9.20
C LEU A 522 26.07 8.25 -9.72
N ARG A 523 27.11 7.52 -10.13
CA ARG A 523 28.27 8.11 -10.83
C ARG A 523 27.95 8.62 -12.20
#